data_093fd1cc019135bc53e7c13673010168
#
_entry.id   093fd1cc019135bc53e7c13673010168
#
_cell.length_a   1.000
_cell.length_b   1.000
_cell.length_c   1.000
_cell.angle_alpha   90.00
_cell.angle_beta   90.00
_cell.angle_gamma   90.00
#
_symmetry.space_group_name_H-M   'P 1'
#
loop_
_entity.id
_entity.type
_entity.pdbx_description
1 polymer ?
#
loop_
_entity_poly.entity_id
_entity_poly.type
_entity_poly.pdbx_seq_one_letter_code
_entity_poly.pdbx_strand_id
1 'polypeptide(L)'
;LNPEAPVPILRETEVKTQKGMAWNVRENLMSFGIEVYILTQEERIIKRRFIDQRYNQQLLRVDIEDEVKPLEYDLPTEDFDALVISDYDKGFLTTKRIYELVEWFDGPVFIDSKKTNLPVEYAYIKINDDEYSKLDKELKDSPNLIVTKGSQGVDYQGKNYPAIGVSVFDVCGAGDTFLSALVYLYLLYGKIETAIPYANKAAAIAVTHFGTYVLSERDVNEVCN
;
A
#
# COMPACT_ATOMS: atom_id res chain seq x y z
N LEU A 1 -24.90 27.71 4.63
CA LEU A 1 -24.90 27.75 3.16
C LEU A 1 -24.40 29.13 2.69
N ASN A 2 -23.68 29.16 1.61
CA ASN A 2 -23.21 30.38 0.99
C ASN A 2 -24.41 31.16 0.41
N PRO A 3 -24.57 32.49 0.69
CA PRO A 3 -25.66 33.27 0.10
C PRO A 3 -25.53 33.43 -1.42
N GLU A 4 -24.35 33.28 -2.02
CA GLU A 4 -24.08 33.42 -3.44
C GLU A 4 -24.34 32.15 -4.25
N ALA A 5 -24.27 30.96 -3.59
CA ALA A 5 -24.48 29.65 -4.22
C ALA A 5 -24.88 28.59 -3.19
N PRO A 6 -25.67 27.56 -3.56
CA PRO A 6 -26.11 26.53 -2.62
C PRO A 6 -24.97 25.50 -2.30
N VAL A 7 -23.84 26.01 -1.83
CA VAL A 7 -22.67 25.21 -1.47
C VAL A 7 -22.35 25.36 0.02
N PRO A 8 -21.77 24.34 0.67
CA PRO A 8 -21.32 24.47 2.03
C PRO A 8 -20.14 25.45 2.15
N ILE A 9 -20.13 26.25 3.21
CA ILE A 9 -18.98 27.08 3.60
C ILE A 9 -18.25 26.31 4.70
N LEU A 10 -16.99 26.00 4.44
CA LEU A 10 -16.13 25.33 5.41
C LEU A 10 -15.12 26.34 5.97
N ARG A 11 -14.84 26.24 7.27
CA ARG A 11 -13.78 26.97 7.92
C ARG A 11 -12.67 26.00 8.25
N GLU A 12 -11.50 26.20 7.62
CA GLU A 12 -10.29 25.44 7.96
C GLU A 12 -9.82 25.85 9.37
N THR A 13 -9.67 24.88 10.23
CA THR A 13 -9.23 25.06 11.63
C THR A 13 -7.88 24.42 11.87
N GLU A 14 -7.55 23.37 11.16
CA GLU A 14 -6.28 22.64 11.28
C GLU A 14 -5.92 22.00 9.92
N VAL A 15 -4.64 21.95 9.60
CA VAL A 15 -4.09 21.23 8.45
C VAL A 15 -3.07 20.21 8.95
N LYS A 16 -3.30 18.95 8.60
CA LYS A 16 -2.33 17.86 8.84
C LYS A 16 -1.83 17.34 7.49
N THR A 17 -0.53 17.14 7.39
CA THR A 17 0.09 16.53 6.21
C THR A 17 0.68 15.18 6.61
N GLN A 18 0.35 14.16 5.84
CA GLN A 18 0.88 12.81 6.00
C GLN A 18 1.47 12.36 4.68
N LYS A 19 2.55 11.60 4.75
CA LYS A 19 3.12 10.93 3.58
C LYS A 19 2.25 9.72 3.24
N GLY A 20 1.92 9.56 1.96
CA GLY A 20 1.11 8.46 1.45
C GLY A 20 1.84 7.70 0.36
N MET A 21 1.17 6.71 -0.25
CA MET A 21 1.68 5.91 -1.36
C MET A 21 3.00 5.20 -0.97
N ALA A 22 4.01 5.15 -1.85
CA ALA A 22 5.30 4.51 -1.58
C ALA A 22 6.01 5.03 -0.31
N TRP A 23 5.80 6.29 0.07
CA TRP A 23 6.32 6.82 1.33
C TRP A 23 5.67 6.17 2.56
N ASN A 24 4.38 5.83 2.51
CA ASN A 24 3.72 5.11 3.60
C ASN A 24 4.25 3.69 3.74
N VAL A 25 4.52 3.01 2.62
CA VAL A 25 5.19 1.69 2.60
C VAL A 25 6.57 1.80 3.24
N ARG A 26 7.38 2.79 2.81
CA ARG A 26 8.71 3.03 3.36
C ARG A 26 8.70 3.23 4.88
N GLU A 27 7.86 4.14 5.38
CA GLU A 27 7.79 4.46 6.81
C GLU A 27 7.36 3.23 7.63
N ASN A 28 6.44 2.41 7.11
CA ASN A 28 6.04 1.17 7.77
C ASN A 28 7.16 0.10 7.71
N LEU A 29 7.90 -0.06 6.61
CA LEU A 29 9.07 -0.94 6.56
C LEU A 29 10.13 -0.51 7.58
N MET A 30 10.41 0.80 7.68
CA MET A 30 11.34 1.34 8.66
C MET A 30 10.89 1.11 10.11
N SER A 31 9.58 1.10 10.39
CA SER A 31 9.06 0.79 11.73
C SER A 31 9.38 -0.65 12.16
N PHE A 32 9.52 -1.58 11.21
CA PHE A 32 10.01 -2.94 11.45
C PHE A 32 11.54 -3.05 11.55
N GLY A 33 12.28 -1.93 11.47
CA GLY A 33 13.73 -1.91 11.54
C GLY A 33 14.43 -2.21 10.20
N ILE A 34 13.72 -2.21 9.08
CA ILE A 34 14.30 -2.39 7.75
C ILE A 34 14.92 -1.08 7.28
N GLU A 35 16.14 -1.16 6.76
CA GLU A 35 16.76 -0.05 6.01
C GLU A 35 16.15 0.00 4.61
N VAL A 36 15.69 1.19 4.18
CA VAL A 36 14.95 1.33 2.93
C VAL A 36 15.58 2.37 2.02
N TYR A 37 16.04 1.94 0.86
CA TYR A 37 16.33 2.82 -0.27
C TYR A 37 15.06 3.05 -1.08
N ILE A 38 14.67 4.30 -1.36
CA ILE A 38 13.45 4.62 -2.08
C ILE A 38 13.74 5.44 -3.34
N LEU A 39 13.17 4.97 -4.46
CA LEU A 39 13.03 5.75 -5.69
C LEU A 39 11.56 6.12 -5.84
N THR A 40 11.29 7.41 -6.00
CA THR A 40 9.92 7.93 -6.15
C THR A 40 9.92 9.20 -6.99
N GLN A 41 8.75 9.57 -7.51
CA GLN A 41 8.58 10.80 -8.28
C GLN A 41 8.81 12.06 -7.40
N GLU A 42 9.22 13.13 -8.05
CA GLU A 42 9.33 14.48 -7.47
C GLU A 42 8.01 15.26 -7.59
N GLU A 43 7.18 14.90 -8.56
CA GLU A 43 5.92 15.55 -8.86
C GLU A 43 4.89 15.33 -7.73
N ARG A 44 4.02 16.33 -7.55
CA ARG A 44 3.06 16.32 -6.46
C ARG A 44 1.82 15.53 -6.80
N ILE A 45 1.54 14.54 -5.98
CA ILE A 45 0.26 13.83 -5.97
C ILE A 45 -0.35 14.00 -4.59
N ILE A 46 -1.28 14.95 -4.47
CA ILE A 46 -1.88 15.34 -3.18
C ILE A 46 -3.35 14.94 -3.17
N LYS A 47 -3.74 14.22 -2.14
CA LYS A 47 -5.15 13.91 -1.84
C LYS A 47 -5.57 14.72 -0.62
N ARG A 48 -6.14 15.91 -0.84
CA ARG A 48 -6.62 16.78 0.24
C ARG A 48 -8.02 16.37 0.68
N ARG A 49 -8.15 15.96 1.94
CA ARG A 49 -9.42 15.59 2.54
C ARG A 49 -9.89 16.69 3.47
N PHE A 50 -11.15 17.06 3.34
CA PHE A 50 -11.84 17.97 4.26
C PHE A 50 -12.70 17.12 5.19
N ILE A 51 -12.44 17.24 6.49
CA ILE A 51 -13.01 16.37 7.51
C ILE A 51 -13.71 17.23 8.55
N ASP A 52 -14.95 16.88 8.88
CA ASP A 52 -15.65 17.47 10.02
C ASP A 52 -15.05 16.90 11.32
N GLN A 53 -14.42 17.79 12.11
CA GLN A 53 -13.76 17.42 13.36
C GLN A 53 -14.72 16.86 14.41
N ARG A 54 -16.01 17.24 14.38
CA ARG A 54 -17.00 16.83 15.39
C ARG A 54 -17.40 15.36 15.21
N TYR A 55 -17.56 14.96 13.96
CA TYR A 55 -18.07 13.64 13.61
C TYR A 55 -17.02 12.75 12.97
N ASN A 56 -15.80 13.26 12.80
CA ASN A 56 -14.70 12.60 12.10
C ASN A 56 -15.11 12.07 10.70
N GLN A 57 -15.96 12.84 10.01
CA GLN A 57 -16.56 12.48 8.74
C GLN A 57 -15.87 13.22 7.60
N GLN A 58 -15.43 12.50 6.58
CA GLN A 58 -14.94 13.11 5.35
C GLN A 58 -16.11 13.77 4.59
N LEU A 59 -16.00 15.08 4.35
CA LEU A 59 -16.99 15.87 3.64
C LEU A 59 -16.68 15.98 2.15
N LEU A 60 -15.40 16.12 1.82
CA LEU A 60 -14.93 16.36 0.46
C LEU A 60 -13.50 15.85 0.31
N ARG A 61 -13.13 15.40 -0.88
CA ARG A 61 -11.74 15.17 -1.28
C ARG A 61 -11.43 15.96 -2.54
N VAL A 62 -10.29 16.63 -2.57
CA VAL A 62 -9.72 17.29 -3.73
C VAL A 62 -8.40 16.62 -4.07
N ASP A 63 -8.30 16.09 -5.28
CA ASP A 63 -7.08 15.48 -5.78
C ASP A 63 -6.34 16.51 -6.64
N ILE A 64 -5.07 16.75 -6.31
CA ILE A 64 -4.16 17.65 -7.03
C ILE A 64 -3.05 16.75 -7.55
N GLU A 65 -2.95 16.63 -8.88
CA GLU A 65 -2.03 15.70 -9.52
C GLU A 65 -1.24 16.45 -10.59
N ASP A 66 0.07 16.54 -10.39
CA ASP A 66 0.99 16.99 -11.43
C ASP A 66 1.20 15.84 -12.44
N GLU A 67 1.61 16.16 -13.67
CA GLU A 67 1.99 15.15 -14.64
C GLU A 67 3.32 14.51 -14.20
N VAL A 68 3.29 13.21 -13.94
CA VAL A 68 4.43 12.45 -13.42
C VAL A 68 5.28 11.93 -14.57
N LYS A 69 6.59 12.17 -14.50
CA LYS A 69 7.56 11.64 -15.46
C LYS A 69 7.89 10.18 -15.15
N PRO A 70 8.06 9.34 -16.18
CA PRO A 70 8.54 7.98 -15.99
C PRO A 70 9.91 7.92 -15.32
N LEU A 71 10.15 6.83 -14.57
CA LEU A 71 11.45 6.56 -13.96
C LEU A 71 12.52 6.31 -15.04
N GLU A 72 13.45 7.25 -15.16
CA GLU A 72 14.59 7.20 -16.10
C GLU A 72 15.94 7.06 -15.36
N TYR A 73 15.94 6.95 -14.03
CA TYR A 73 17.16 6.86 -13.24
C TYR A 73 17.84 5.50 -13.37
N ASP A 74 19.16 5.51 -13.25
CA ASP A 74 19.95 4.30 -13.08
C ASP A 74 19.59 3.60 -11.78
N LEU A 75 19.60 2.28 -11.81
CA LEU A 75 19.32 1.48 -10.63
C LEU A 75 20.53 1.46 -9.70
N PRO A 76 20.32 1.39 -8.39
CA PRO A 76 21.39 1.31 -7.42
C PRO A 76 22.25 0.07 -7.65
N THR A 77 23.53 0.15 -7.29
CA THR A 77 24.50 -0.95 -7.41
C THR A 77 24.68 -1.73 -6.11
N GLU A 78 24.06 -1.28 -5.04
CA GLU A 78 24.07 -1.91 -3.73
C GLU A 78 23.23 -3.19 -3.74
N ASP A 79 23.58 -4.14 -2.88
CA ASP A 79 22.82 -5.36 -2.67
C ASP A 79 21.60 -5.08 -1.76
N PHE A 80 20.45 -5.63 -2.12
CA PHE A 80 19.21 -5.54 -1.35
C PHE A 80 18.61 -6.92 -1.11
N ASP A 81 17.94 -7.08 0.04
CA ASP A 81 17.27 -8.34 0.41
C ASP A 81 15.91 -8.53 -0.28
N ALA A 82 15.26 -7.46 -0.68
CA ALA A 82 13.99 -7.49 -1.39
C ALA A 82 13.76 -6.24 -2.25
N LEU A 83 12.98 -6.39 -3.33
CA LEU A 83 12.44 -5.30 -4.12
C LEU A 83 10.94 -5.12 -3.81
N VAL A 84 10.53 -3.90 -3.47
CA VAL A 84 9.12 -3.56 -3.24
C VAL A 84 8.67 -2.51 -4.22
N ILE A 85 7.66 -2.81 -5.01
CA ILE A 85 7.04 -1.91 -5.98
C ILE A 85 5.65 -1.51 -5.45
N SER A 86 5.49 -0.23 -5.10
CA SER A 86 4.20 0.37 -4.72
C SER A 86 3.79 1.38 -5.80
N ASP A 87 2.96 0.93 -6.74
CA ASP A 87 2.59 1.68 -7.94
C ASP A 87 1.10 2.03 -7.96
N TYR A 88 0.81 3.31 -7.92
CA TYR A 88 -0.54 3.87 -7.97
C TYR A 88 -0.99 4.23 -9.40
N ASP A 89 -0.23 3.78 -10.41
CA ASP A 89 -0.49 4.03 -11.84
C ASP A 89 -0.63 5.52 -12.17
N LYS A 90 0.29 6.34 -11.64
CA LYS A 90 0.36 7.79 -11.88
C LYS A 90 1.41 8.18 -12.94
N GLY A 91 2.01 7.21 -13.62
CA GLY A 91 2.97 7.44 -14.71
C GLY A 91 4.43 7.22 -14.35
N PHE A 92 4.81 7.19 -13.06
CA PHE A 92 6.20 6.99 -12.63
C PHE A 92 6.79 5.65 -13.08
N LEU A 93 6.03 4.56 -12.91
CA LEU A 93 6.41 3.24 -13.39
C LEU A 93 5.57 2.86 -14.62
N THR A 94 6.21 2.71 -15.76
CA THR A 94 5.58 2.08 -16.93
C THR A 94 5.53 0.55 -16.72
N THR A 95 4.62 -0.14 -17.38
CA THR A 95 4.58 -1.61 -17.36
C THR A 95 5.94 -2.20 -17.76
N LYS A 96 6.53 -1.69 -18.83
CA LYS A 96 7.86 -2.11 -19.29
C LYS A 96 8.92 -1.97 -18.18
N ARG A 97 8.91 -0.82 -17.46
CA ARG A 97 9.86 -0.58 -16.39
C ARG A 97 9.68 -1.53 -15.20
N ILE A 98 8.45 -1.92 -14.89
CA ILE A 98 8.19 -2.94 -13.85
C ILE A 98 8.81 -4.27 -14.24
N TYR A 99 8.66 -4.72 -15.49
CA TYR A 99 9.29 -5.96 -15.97
C TYR A 99 10.81 -5.87 -15.91
N GLU A 100 11.41 -4.77 -16.36
CA GLU A 100 12.87 -4.54 -16.30
C GLU A 100 13.39 -4.58 -14.85
N LEU A 101 12.66 -4.01 -13.89
CA LEU A 101 13.01 -4.03 -12.47
C LEU A 101 12.97 -5.44 -11.89
N VAL A 102 11.98 -6.22 -12.26
CA VAL A 102 11.83 -7.61 -11.81
C VAL A 102 12.91 -8.51 -12.42
N GLU A 103 13.27 -8.30 -13.69
CA GLU A 103 14.37 -9.02 -14.34
C GLU A 103 15.75 -8.64 -13.79
N TRP A 104 15.91 -7.38 -13.39
CA TRP A 104 17.17 -6.88 -12.83
C TRP A 104 17.45 -7.42 -11.43
N PHE A 105 16.42 -7.64 -10.62
CA PHE A 105 16.57 -7.95 -9.20
C PHE A 105 16.66 -9.47 -8.97
N ASP A 106 17.78 -9.92 -8.36
CA ASP A 106 17.99 -11.32 -8.01
C ASP A 106 17.58 -11.56 -6.54
N GLY A 107 16.27 -11.67 -6.31
CA GLY A 107 15.70 -11.86 -4.97
C GLY A 107 14.16 -11.79 -4.95
N PRO A 108 13.54 -11.81 -3.77
CA PRO A 108 12.09 -11.72 -3.65
C PRO A 108 11.57 -10.34 -4.06
N VAL A 109 10.61 -10.31 -4.97
CA VAL A 109 9.94 -9.10 -5.44
C VAL A 109 8.49 -9.08 -4.97
N PHE A 110 8.06 -7.93 -4.44
CA PHE A 110 6.69 -7.68 -4.00
C PHE A 110 6.11 -6.50 -4.76
N ILE A 111 4.92 -6.66 -5.32
CA ILE A 111 4.26 -5.63 -6.13
C ILE A 111 2.86 -5.35 -5.57
N ASP A 112 2.58 -4.07 -5.31
CA ASP A 112 1.25 -3.52 -5.14
C ASP A 112 1.03 -2.49 -6.25
N SER A 113 0.28 -2.85 -7.28
CA SER A 113 0.07 -1.99 -8.45
C SER A 113 -1.37 -2.04 -8.93
N LYS A 114 -1.82 -0.92 -9.48
CA LYS A 114 -3.13 -0.79 -10.12
C LYS A 114 -3.14 -1.22 -11.59
N LYS A 115 -1.99 -1.61 -12.11
CA LYS A 115 -1.89 -2.15 -13.47
C LYS A 115 -2.41 -3.58 -13.53
N THR A 116 -2.95 -3.95 -14.68
CA THR A 116 -3.51 -5.29 -14.93
C THR A 116 -2.53 -6.22 -15.62
N ASN A 117 -1.42 -5.71 -16.16
CA ASN A 117 -0.36 -6.49 -16.78
C ASN A 117 0.90 -6.43 -15.91
N LEU A 118 1.17 -7.48 -15.14
CA LEU A 118 2.24 -7.58 -14.14
C LEU A 118 3.02 -8.90 -14.28
N PRO A 119 4.30 -8.96 -13.89
CA PRO A 119 5.16 -10.14 -14.01
C PRO A 119 4.89 -11.17 -12.89
N VAL A 120 3.74 -11.81 -12.93
CA VAL A 120 3.23 -12.73 -11.88
C VAL A 120 4.04 -14.01 -11.68
N GLU A 121 4.88 -14.38 -12.62
CA GLU A 121 5.73 -15.57 -12.49
C GLU A 121 6.94 -15.33 -11.59
N TYR A 122 7.36 -14.05 -11.47
CA TYR A 122 8.62 -13.66 -10.85
C TYR A 122 8.44 -12.77 -9.60
N ALA A 123 7.19 -12.44 -9.24
CA ALA A 123 6.90 -11.56 -8.13
C ALA A 123 5.66 -11.98 -7.36
N TYR A 124 5.63 -11.71 -6.06
CA TYR A 124 4.41 -11.75 -5.25
C TYR A 124 3.60 -10.49 -5.51
N ILE A 125 2.37 -10.65 -6.00
CA ILE A 125 1.50 -9.53 -6.37
C ILE A 125 0.37 -9.43 -5.35
N LYS A 126 0.35 -8.33 -4.62
CA LYS A 126 -0.72 -7.99 -3.69
C LYS A 126 -1.67 -7.00 -4.36
N ILE A 127 -2.94 -7.34 -4.37
CA ILE A 127 -4.03 -6.50 -4.88
C ILE A 127 -5.22 -6.54 -3.93
N ASN A 128 -6.15 -5.61 -4.11
CA ASN A 128 -7.45 -5.68 -3.43
C ASN A 128 -8.51 -6.36 -4.28
N ASP A 129 -9.71 -6.60 -3.69
CA ASP A 129 -10.82 -7.29 -4.35
C ASP A 129 -11.36 -6.54 -5.58
N ASP A 130 -11.39 -5.20 -5.53
CA ASP A 130 -11.79 -4.36 -6.68
C ASP A 130 -10.81 -4.48 -7.85
N GLU A 131 -9.50 -4.50 -7.56
CA GLU A 131 -8.44 -4.68 -8.54
C GLU A 131 -8.48 -6.11 -9.10
N TYR A 132 -8.67 -7.12 -8.24
CA TYR A 132 -8.82 -8.51 -8.65
C TYR A 132 -9.96 -8.70 -9.66
N SER A 133 -11.08 -8.01 -9.47
CA SER A 133 -12.23 -8.10 -10.37
C SER A 133 -11.88 -7.74 -11.82
N LYS A 134 -10.90 -6.86 -12.03
CA LYS A 134 -10.47 -6.29 -13.33
C LYS A 134 -9.36 -7.08 -14.01
N LEU A 135 -8.74 -8.03 -13.31
CA LEU A 135 -7.64 -8.82 -13.86
C LEU A 135 -8.12 -9.81 -14.91
N ASP A 136 -7.24 -10.11 -15.85
CA ASP A 136 -7.40 -11.19 -16.80
C ASP A 136 -7.33 -12.56 -16.10
N LYS A 137 -7.87 -13.58 -16.73
CA LYS A 137 -7.94 -14.93 -16.17
C LYS A 137 -6.55 -15.49 -15.84
N GLU A 138 -5.58 -15.27 -16.71
CA GLU A 138 -4.20 -15.74 -16.55
C GLU A 138 -3.56 -15.22 -15.25
N LEU A 139 -3.76 -13.93 -14.97
CA LEU A 139 -3.31 -13.31 -13.73
C LEU A 139 -4.05 -13.84 -12.50
N LYS A 140 -5.36 -14.10 -12.63
CA LYS A 140 -6.19 -14.66 -11.54
C LYS A 140 -5.76 -16.05 -11.13
N ASP A 141 -5.24 -16.84 -12.06
CA ASP A 141 -4.80 -18.21 -11.84
C ASP A 141 -3.33 -18.28 -11.33
N SER A 142 -2.65 -17.14 -11.14
CA SER A 142 -1.27 -17.11 -10.66
C SER A 142 -1.13 -17.58 -9.20
N PRO A 143 -0.17 -18.47 -8.91
CA PRO A 143 0.10 -18.94 -7.54
C PRO A 143 0.70 -17.85 -6.63
N ASN A 144 1.21 -16.76 -7.20
CA ASN A 144 1.87 -15.67 -6.46
C ASN A 144 0.93 -14.49 -6.19
N LEU A 145 -0.38 -14.65 -6.51
CA LEU A 145 -1.36 -13.60 -6.31
C LEU A 145 -1.91 -13.62 -4.88
N ILE A 146 -1.83 -12.48 -4.19
CA ILE A 146 -2.34 -12.26 -2.84
C ILE A 146 -3.48 -11.25 -2.92
N VAL A 147 -4.71 -11.67 -2.61
CA VAL A 147 -5.91 -10.83 -2.74
C VAL A 147 -6.41 -10.40 -1.37
N THR A 148 -6.29 -9.12 -1.05
CA THR A 148 -6.84 -8.54 0.19
C THR A 148 -8.31 -8.19 0.02
N LYS A 149 -9.18 -8.65 0.94
CA LYS A 149 -10.64 -8.53 0.89
C LYS A 149 -11.23 -7.79 2.11
N GLY A 150 -10.49 -6.83 2.62
CA GLY A 150 -10.88 -6.03 3.79
C GLY A 150 -11.27 -6.91 4.98
N SER A 151 -12.50 -6.79 5.49
CA SER A 151 -12.99 -7.56 6.64
C SER A 151 -13.07 -9.08 6.41
N GLN A 152 -12.99 -9.54 5.17
CA GLN A 152 -12.98 -10.98 4.84
C GLN A 152 -11.56 -11.58 4.89
N GLY A 153 -10.54 -10.74 5.06
CA GLY A 153 -9.15 -11.18 5.15
C GLY A 153 -8.44 -11.24 3.82
N VAL A 154 -7.65 -12.28 3.60
CA VAL A 154 -6.75 -12.42 2.45
C VAL A 154 -6.90 -13.80 1.83
N ASP A 155 -7.06 -13.85 0.52
CA ASP A 155 -6.98 -15.09 -0.24
C ASP A 155 -5.58 -15.26 -0.85
N TYR A 156 -4.99 -16.42 -0.64
CA TYR A 156 -3.73 -16.81 -1.23
C TYR A 156 -3.71 -18.31 -1.52
N GLN A 157 -3.40 -18.70 -2.75
CA GLN A 157 -3.35 -20.10 -3.22
C GLN A 157 -4.61 -20.93 -2.85
N GLY A 158 -5.79 -20.34 -3.04
CA GLY A 158 -7.08 -21.00 -2.77
C GLY A 158 -7.44 -21.13 -1.28
N LYS A 159 -6.61 -20.61 -0.38
CA LYS A 159 -6.87 -20.58 1.06
C LYS A 159 -7.21 -19.16 1.51
N ASN A 160 -8.26 -19.04 2.32
CA ASN A 160 -8.59 -17.78 2.99
C ASN A 160 -7.89 -17.68 4.35
N TYR A 161 -7.27 -16.53 4.61
CA TYR A 161 -6.68 -16.13 5.89
C TYR A 161 -7.56 -15.02 6.48
N PRO A 162 -8.35 -15.30 7.52
CA PRO A 162 -9.35 -14.38 8.01
C PRO A 162 -8.73 -13.07 8.55
N ALA A 163 -9.46 -11.97 8.38
CA ALA A 163 -9.10 -10.71 9.02
C ALA A 163 -9.32 -10.77 10.53
N ILE A 164 -8.60 -9.93 11.27
CA ILE A 164 -8.83 -9.72 12.68
C ILE A 164 -9.96 -8.70 12.84
N GLY A 165 -11.01 -9.07 13.57
CA GLY A 165 -12.15 -8.19 13.82
C GLY A 165 -11.77 -7.04 14.74
N VAL A 166 -11.82 -5.81 14.21
CA VAL A 166 -11.56 -4.57 14.95
C VAL A 166 -12.59 -3.49 14.57
N SER A 167 -12.70 -2.46 15.41
CA SER A 167 -13.47 -1.26 15.05
C SER A 167 -12.67 -0.45 14.03
N VAL A 168 -13.20 -0.33 12.81
CA VAL A 168 -12.56 0.39 11.70
C VAL A 168 -12.86 1.88 11.81
N PHE A 169 -11.82 2.71 11.86
CA PHE A 169 -11.91 4.18 11.78
C PHE A 169 -11.66 4.69 10.36
N ASP A 170 -10.57 4.21 9.73
CA ASP A 170 -10.21 4.60 8.37
C ASP A 170 -9.45 3.43 7.72
N VAL A 171 -9.73 3.16 6.45
CA VAL A 171 -9.03 2.12 5.68
C VAL A 171 -7.82 2.65 4.90
N CYS A 172 -7.55 3.95 5.01
CA CYS A 172 -6.46 4.60 4.27
C CYS A 172 -5.10 4.04 4.69
N GLY A 173 -4.31 3.55 3.73
CA GLY A 173 -2.98 3.01 3.98
C GLY A 173 -2.93 1.59 4.57
N ALA A 174 -4.08 0.96 4.84
CA ALA A 174 -4.09 -0.43 5.34
C ALA A 174 -3.38 -1.41 4.41
N GLY A 175 -3.55 -1.24 3.09
CA GLY A 175 -2.86 -2.04 2.07
C GLY A 175 -1.34 -1.83 2.09
N ASP A 176 -0.88 -0.60 2.32
CA ASP A 176 0.55 -0.27 2.43
C ASP A 176 1.15 -0.90 3.68
N THR A 177 0.44 -0.82 4.81
CA THR A 177 0.85 -1.44 6.08
C THR A 177 0.90 -2.96 5.97
N PHE A 178 -0.13 -3.57 5.34
CA PHE A 178 -0.15 -4.99 5.04
C PHE A 178 1.07 -5.41 4.21
N LEU A 179 1.35 -4.69 3.11
CA LEU A 179 2.49 -4.97 2.23
C LEU A 179 3.81 -4.89 3.00
N SER A 180 4.01 -3.86 3.81
CA SER A 180 5.23 -3.67 4.59
C SER A 180 5.45 -4.80 5.59
N ALA A 181 4.41 -5.18 6.33
CA ALA A 181 4.46 -6.29 7.27
C ALA A 181 4.70 -7.63 6.55
N LEU A 182 4.05 -7.86 5.40
CA LEU A 182 4.24 -9.05 4.58
C LEU A 182 5.69 -9.21 4.14
N VAL A 183 6.31 -8.14 3.64
CA VAL A 183 7.71 -8.13 3.21
C VAL A 183 8.64 -8.46 4.37
N TYR A 184 8.52 -7.75 5.50
CA TYR A 184 9.33 -7.99 6.69
C TYR A 184 9.24 -9.44 7.16
N LEU A 185 8.02 -9.94 7.30
CA LEU A 185 7.79 -11.30 7.81
C LEU A 185 8.19 -12.40 6.81
N TYR A 186 8.10 -12.10 5.51
CA TYR A 186 8.65 -12.99 4.49
C TYR A 186 10.17 -13.06 4.58
N LEU A 187 10.86 -11.94 4.73
CA LEU A 187 12.32 -11.94 4.91
C LEU A 187 12.76 -12.69 6.17
N LEU A 188 11.91 -12.67 7.21
CA LEU A 188 12.19 -13.38 8.45
C LEU A 188 11.92 -14.90 8.37
N TYR A 189 10.81 -15.30 7.71
CA TYR A 189 10.34 -16.70 7.73
C TYR A 189 10.51 -17.45 6.40
N GLY A 190 10.74 -16.75 5.28
CA GLY A 190 10.87 -17.31 3.94
C GLY A 190 9.59 -17.88 3.34
N LYS A 191 8.40 -17.57 3.93
CA LYS A 191 7.11 -18.15 3.51
C LYS A 191 5.97 -17.15 3.59
N ILE A 192 5.26 -16.96 2.48
CA ILE A 192 4.09 -16.07 2.39
C ILE A 192 2.96 -16.52 3.32
N GLU A 193 2.68 -17.83 3.37
CA GLU A 193 1.60 -18.38 4.18
C GLU A 193 1.79 -18.11 5.68
N THR A 194 3.04 -18.04 6.12
CA THR A 194 3.40 -17.69 7.50
C THR A 194 3.29 -16.18 7.72
N ALA A 195 3.63 -15.37 6.73
CA ALA A 195 3.63 -13.91 6.84
C ALA A 195 2.21 -13.30 6.83
N ILE A 196 1.27 -13.85 6.04
CA ILE A 196 -0.07 -13.28 5.85
C ILE A 196 -0.84 -13.05 7.18
N PRO A 197 -0.92 -13.99 8.14
CA PRO A 197 -1.65 -13.76 9.38
C PRO A 197 -1.14 -12.54 10.18
N TYR A 198 0.16 -12.35 10.22
CA TYR A 198 0.77 -11.20 10.89
C TYR A 198 0.58 -9.91 10.10
N ALA A 199 0.65 -9.97 8.75
CA ALA A 199 0.33 -8.82 7.90
C ALA A 199 -1.13 -8.38 8.06
N ASN A 200 -2.08 -9.34 8.22
CA ASN A 200 -3.46 -9.05 8.60
C ASN A 200 -3.54 -8.33 9.95
N LYS A 201 -2.72 -8.73 10.93
CA LYS A 201 -2.68 -8.08 12.25
C LYS A 201 -2.18 -6.65 12.15
N ALA A 202 -1.13 -6.41 11.37
CA ALA A 202 -0.61 -5.08 11.11
C ALA A 202 -1.65 -4.16 10.44
N ALA A 203 -2.33 -4.66 9.41
CA ALA A 203 -3.41 -3.94 8.74
C ALA A 203 -4.60 -3.67 9.67
N ALA A 204 -4.95 -4.62 10.54
CA ALA A 204 -6.01 -4.45 11.54
C ALA A 204 -5.68 -3.33 12.55
N ILE A 205 -4.42 -3.21 12.99
CA ILE A 205 -3.98 -2.09 13.82
C ILE A 205 -4.11 -0.78 13.04
N ALA A 206 -3.62 -0.72 11.80
CA ALA A 206 -3.65 0.51 11.00
C ALA A 206 -5.07 1.06 10.83
N VAL A 207 -6.07 0.23 10.55
CA VAL A 207 -7.46 0.69 10.33
C VAL A 207 -8.16 1.20 11.60
N THR A 208 -7.58 1.03 12.77
CA THR A 208 -8.07 1.66 14.01
C THR A 208 -7.62 3.10 14.17
N HIS A 209 -6.80 3.62 13.25
CA HIS A 209 -6.28 4.98 13.26
C HIS A 209 -6.82 5.77 12.06
N PHE A 210 -6.75 7.09 12.16
CA PHE A 210 -7.22 7.98 11.10
C PHE A 210 -6.09 8.33 10.13
N GLY A 211 -6.37 8.27 8.82
CA GLY A 211 -5.39 8.54 7.76
C GLY A 211 -4.37 7.41 7.57
N THR A 212 -3.24 7.72 6.92
CA THR A 212 -2.13 6.77 6.81
C THR A 212 -1.43 6.65 8.16
N TYR A 213 -1.38 5.43 8.69
CA TYR A 213 -0.77 5.15 9.99
C TYR A 213 0.57 4.44 9.80
N VAL A 214 1.58 4.90 10.54
CA VAL A 214 2.86 4.21 10.67
C VAL A 214 2.87 3.48 12.00
N LEU A 215 3.13 2.19 11.98
CA LEU A 215 3.15 1.36 13.18
C LEU A 215 4.17 1.87 14.20
N SER A 216 3.76 1.99 15.45
CA SER A 216 4.66 2.27 16.56
C SER A 216 5.48 1.03 16.93
N GLU A 217 6.56 1.21 17.69
CA GLU A 217 7.35 0.09 18.23
C GLU A 217 6.48 -0.90 19.03
N ARG A 218 5.49 -0.41 19.78
CA ARG A 218 4.53 -1.24 20.48
C ARG A 218 3.69 -2.08 19.52
N ASP A 219 3.21 -1.47 18.43
CA ASP A 219 2.40 -2.16 17.43
C ASP A 219 3.21 -3.25 16.71
N VAL A 220 4.47 -2.95 16.37
CA VAL A 220 5.39 -3.93 15.78
C VAL A 220 5.59 -5.11 16.72
N ASN A 221 5.84 -4.85 18.00
CA ASN A 221 5.98 -5.91 19.01
C ASN A 221 4.68 -6.72 19.14
N GLU A 222 3.52 -6.06 19.05
CA GLU A 222 2.23 -6.75 19.04
C GLU A 222 2.06 -7.60 17.79
N VAL A 223 2.44 -7.12 16.61
CA VAL A 223 2.36 -7.89 15.35
C VAL A 223 3.22 -9.14 15.40
N CYS A 224 4.45 -9.05 15.94
CA CYS A 224 5.43 -10.14 15.92
C CYS A 224 5.25 -11.20 17.02
N ASN A 225 4.38 -10.93 18.01
CA ASN A 225 4.04 -11.86 19.11
C ASN A 225 2.63 -12.47 18.90
#